data_0db9a4b7d959adcc1527c931efff2b70
#
_entry.id   0db9a4b7d959adcc1527c931efff2b70
#
_cell.length_a   1.000
_cell.length_b   1.000
_cell.length_c   1.000
_cell.angle_alpha   90.00
_cell.angle_beta   90.00
_cell.angle_gamma   90.00
#
_symmetry.space_group_name_H-M   'P 1'
#
loop_
_entity.id
_entity.type
_entity.pdbx_description
1 polymer ?
#
loop_
_entity_poly.entity_id
_entity_poly.type
_entity_poly.pdbx_seq_one_letter_code
_entity_poly.pdbx_strand_id
1 'polypeptide(L)'
;MTTRKRISVIALLALLAGGVLAPSADAAATRYITVSAQGAVKVVPDAVRINATATAVAASSKEALAATAKTSTAVRAALKSAKIDTKDIATQSVTVYPEYKYTADGGSTLTGYRGSQSFTIIVRAADTAGSLVDALVTAGGDNLQINGATPFVLDSTKSLEAARAAAVKSAKSKAASYAKLMGAKLGKVNYLVENSAPTNYTPVMAVAKAESDATVI
;
A
#
# COMPACT_ATOMS: atom_id res chain seq x y z
N MET A 1 4.44 58.76 -92.62
CA MET A 1 4.71 59.41 -91.34
C MET A 1 4.07 58.61 -90.24
N THR A 2 4.79 58.14 -89.51
CA THR A 2 5.28 58.08 -88.21
C THR A 2 5.08 56.72 -87.53
N THR A 3 6.19 56.06 -87.50
CA THR A 3 6.62 55.05 -86.55
C THR A 3 6.30 55.40 -85.10
N ARG A 4 5.83 54.50 -84.30
CA ARG A 4 6.23 54.43 -82.88
C ARG A 4 5.69 53.19 -82.11
N LYS A 5 6.65 52.38 -81.76
CA LYS A 5 6.87 51.76 -80.42
C LYS A 5 5.86 50.68 -79.96
N ARG A 6 6.25 49.49 -80.32
CA ARG A 6 5.89 48.24 -79.61
C ARG A 6 7.19 47.67 -79.06
N ILE A 7 7.59 48.16 -77.88
CA ILE A 7 8.61 47.55 -77.05
C ILE A 7 8.14 47.66 -75.65
N SER A 8 8.25 46.63 -74.92
CA SER A 8 8.09 46.50 -73.47
C SER A 8 6.78 45.90 -72.95
N VAL A 9 6.54 44.61 -73.16
CA VAL A 9 5.70 43.79 -72.26
C VAL A 9 6.27 42.33 -72.15
N ILE A 10 7.56 42.10 -72.34
CA ILE A 10 8.15 40.76 -72.16
C ILE A 10 9.27 40.75 -71.12
N ALA A 11 9.13 41.46 -70.00
CA ALA A 11 10.11 41.47 -68.92
C ALA A 11 9.55 41.34 -67.50
N LEU A 12 8.36 40.72 -67.35
CA LEU A 12 7.78 40.60 -66.00
C LEU A 12 7.14 39.24 -65.70
N LEU A 13 7.63 38.15 -66.28
CA LEU A 13 7.09 36.82 -66.05
C LEU A 13 8.17 35.78 -65.73
N ALA A 14 9.34 36.17 -65.20
CA ALA A 14 10.43 35.24 -64.90
C ALA A 14 10.93 35.29 -63.45
N LEU A 15 10.07 35.69 -62.46
CA LEU A 15 10.49 35.83 -61.04
C LEU A 15 9.55 35.16 -60.05
N LEU A 16 8.81 34.14 -60.45
CA LEU A 16 7.89 33.40 -59.54
C LEU A 16 8.08 31.89 -59.54
N ALA A 17 9.23 31.35 -59.93
CA ALA A 17 9.53 29.92 -59.87
C ALA A 17 10.75 29.61 -58.95
N GLY A 18 11.03 30.44 -57.97
CA GLY A 18 11.94 30.12 -56.86
C GLY A 18 11.18 29.51 -55.70
N GLY A 19 10.53 28.39 -55.90
CA GLY A 19 10.00 27.59 -54.79
C GLY A 19 11.16 27.16 -53.87
N VAL A 20 11.28 27.81 -52.73
CA VAL A 20 12.15 27.36 -51.64
C VAL A 20 11.67 26.00 -51.23
N LEU A 21 12.28 24.94 -51.74
CA LEU A 21 12.26 23.62 -51.15
C LEU A 21 12.93 23.75 -49.78
N ALA A 22 12.18 24.17 -48.79
CA ALA A 22 12.61 23.99 -47.40
C ALA A 22 12.81 22.48 -47.18
N PRO A 23 14.02 22.02 -46.82
CA PRO A 23 14.19 20.64 -46.42
C PRO A 23 13.22 20.41 -45.28
N SER A 24 12.23 19.55 -45.47
CA SER A 24 11.45 18.97 -44.38
C SER A 24 12.49 18.35 -43.45
N ALA A 25 12.73 18.98 -42.32
CA ALA A 25 13.49 18.38 -41.23
C ALA A 25 12.67 17.14 -40.83
N ASP A 26 13.00 16.01 -41.43
CA ASP A 26 12.52 14.73 -41.02
C ASP A 26 13.01 14.56 -39.55
N ALA A 27 12.12 14.87 -38.62
CA ALA A 27 12.43 14.70 -37.18
C ALA A 27 12.68 13.19 -37.05
N ALA A 28 13.96 12.81 -37.04
CA ALA A 28 14.40 11.45 -36.91
C ALA A 28 13.65 10.81 -35.74
N ALA A 29 12.71 9.93 -36.04
CA ALA A 29 11.87 9.29 -35.08
C ALA A 29 12.77 8.68 -34.01
N THR A 30 12.73 9.25 -32.80
CA THR A 30 13.56 8.81 -31.69
C THR A 30 13.20 7.36 -31.36
N ARG A 31 14.07 6.44 -31.72
CA ARG A 31 13.86 5.01 -31.44
C ARG A 31 14.13 4.75 -29.96
N TYR A 32 13.19 4.16 -29.27
CA TYR A 32 13.34 3.81 -27.85
C TYR A 32 12.73 2.43 -27.57
N ILE A 33 13.19 1.83 -26.49
CA ILE A 33 12.65 0.57 -25.94
C ILE A 33 11.99 0.93 -24.61
N THR A 34 10.70 0.64 -24.48
CA THR A 34 9.97 0.76 -23.21
C THR A 34 9.83 -0.62 -22.59
N VAL A 35 10.24 -0.73 -21.33
CA VAL A 35 10.13 -1.96 -20.53
C VAL A 35 9.56 -1.64 -19.18
N SER A 36 8.81 -2.56 -18.62
CA SER A 36 8.41 -2.55 -17.22
C SER A 36 9.05 -3.72 -16.48
N ALA A 37 9.37 -3.52 -15.21
CA ALA A 37 9.88 -4.56 -14.34
C ALA A 37 9.44 -4.30 -12.91
N GLN A 38 9.37 -5.38 -12.13
CA GLN A 38 9.09 -5.34 -10.70
C GLN A 38 10.33 -5.81 -9.94
N GLY A 39 10.51 -5.29 -8.75
CA GLY A 39 11.50 -5.75 -7.80
C GLY A 39 10.82 -6.17 -6.51
N ALA A 40 11.29 -7.26 -5.94
CA ALA A 40 10.83 -7.76 -4.66
C ALA A 40 12.00 -8.23 -3.81
N VAL A 41 11.88 -8.05 -2.51
CA VAL A 41 12.81 -8.61 -1.52
C VAL A 41 11.99 -9.33 -0.45
N LYS A 42 12.52 -10.43 0.05
CA LYS A 42 11.93 -11.14 1.19
C LYS A 42 12.50 -10.54 2.46
N VAL A 43 11.61 -10.16 3.38
CA VAL A 43 11.97 -9.56 4.68
C VAL A 43 11.23 -10.31 5.78
N VAL A 44 11.91 -10.56 6.88
CA VAL A 44 11.28 -11.12 8.08
C VAL A 44 10.61 -9.96 8.83
N PRO A 45 9.33 -10.09 9.24
CA PRO A 45 8.68 -9.11 10.09
C PRO A 45 9.39 -8.94 11.42
N ASP A 46 9.51 -7.70 11.87
CA ASP A 46 10.09 -7.33 13.14
C ASP A 46 9.07 -6.75 14.13
N ALA A 47 7.86 -6.48 13.67
CA ALA A 47 6.76 -5.94 14.46
C ALA A 47 5.42 -6.60 14.14
N VAL A 48 4.46 -6.47 15.07
CA VAL A 48 3.08 -6.94 14.90
C VAL A 48 2.12 -5.80 15.21
N ARG A 49 1.12 -5.61 14.34
CA ARG A 49 -0.01 -4.73 14.60
C ARG A 49 -1.17 -5.56 15.12
N ILE A 50 -1.62 -5.26 16.34
CA ILE A 50 -2.79 -5.88 16.96
C ILE A 50 -3.93 -4.87 16.92
N ASN A 51 -5.08 -5.30 16.40
CA ASN A 51 -6.33 -4.54 16.46
C ASN A 51 -7.25 -5.23 17.46
N ALA A 52 -7.75 -4.45 18.41
CA ALA A 52 -8.63 -4.94 19.46
C ALA A 52 -9.79 -3.96 19.70
N THR A 53 -10.93 -4.48 20.14
CA THR A 53 -12.10 -3.67 20.44
C THR A 53 -12.69 -4.11 21.78
N ALA A 54 -12.77 -3.17 22.72
CA ALA A 54 -13.53 -3.34 23.95
C ALA A 54 -15.00 -3.01 23.67
N THR A 55 -15.92 -3.91 24.02
CA THR A 55 -17.36 -3.72 23.83
C THR A 55 -18.11 -4.08 25.10
N ALA A 56 -19.20 -3.37 25.38
CA ALA A 56 -20.13 -3.75 26.43
C ALA A 56 -21.56 -3.37 26.04
N VAL A 57 -22.53 -4.19 26.47
CA VAL A 57 -23.95 -3.89 26.30
C VAL A 57 -24.56 -3.64 27.69
N ALA A 58 -25.39 -2.58 27.78
CA ALA A 58 -26.09 -2.23 29.02
C ALA A 58 -27.47 -1.63 28.72
N ALA A 59 -28.28 -1.45 29.75
CA ALA A 59 -29.65 -0.91 29.62
C ALA A 59 -29.68 0.55 29.12
N SER A 60 -28.64 1.33 29.38
CA SER A 60 -28.52 2.71 28.95
C SER A 60 -27.19 2.98 28.26
N SER A 61 -27.13 4.00 27.41
CA SER A 61 -25.91 4.43 26.73
C SER A 61 -24.81 4.85 27.71
N LYS A 62 -25.17 5.48 28.84
CA LYS A 62 -24.24 5.87 29.88
C LYS A 62 -23.58 4.65 30.56
N GLU A 63 -24.36 3.63 30.87
CA GLU A 63 -23.86 2.39 31.46
C GLU A 63 -23.01 1.59 30.48
N ALA A 64 -23.42 1.52 29.20
CA ALA A 64 -22.65 0.86 28.15
C ALA A 64 -21.27 1.52 27.98
N LEU A 65 -21.20 2.85 27.96
CA LEU A 65 -19.93 3.58 27.89
C LEU A 65 -19.08 3.36 29.15
N ALA A 66 -19.67 3.35 30.33
CA ALA A 66 -18.96 3.13 31.61
C ALA A 66 -18.36 1.71 31.66
N ALA A 67 -19.12 0.69 31.22
CA ALA A 67 -18.65 -0.69 31.17
C ALA A 67 -17.52 -0.84 30.13
N THR A 68 -17.67 -0.25 28.94
CA THR A 68 -16.62 -0.22 27.90
C THR A 68 -15.35 0.48 28.40
N ALA A 69 -15.48 1.61 29.12
CA ALA A 69 -14.35 2.33 29.69
C ALA A 69 -13.62 1.51 30.77
N LYS A 70 -14.33 0.72 31.58
CA LYS A 70 -13.73 -0.19 32.53
C LYS A 70 -12.85 -1.25 31.85
N THR A 71 -13.37 -1.91 30.80
CA THR A 71 -12.59 -2.86 29.99
C THR A 71 -11.40 -2.19 29.34
N SER A 72 -11.59 -1.01 28.75
CA SER A 72 -10.50 -0.23 28.14
C SER A 72 -9.40 0.14 29.14
N THR A 73 -9.75 0.44 30.38
CA THR A 73 -8.79 0.72 31.46
C THR A 73 -7.97 -0.53 31.80
N ALA A 74 -8.61 -1.70 31.90
CA ALA A 74 -7.93 -2.97 32.13
C ALA A 74 -6.96 -3.32 30.98
N VAL A 75 -7.39 -3.14 29.73
CA VAL A 75 -6.55 -3.31 28.53
C VAL A 75 -5.32 -2.39 28.57
N ARG A 76 -5.50 -1.10 28.88
CA ARG A 76 -4.39 -0.15 29.01
C ARG A 76 -3.43 -0.52 30.16
N ALA A 77 -3.94 -1.03 31.26
CA ALA A 77 -3.11 -1.52 32.35
C ALA A 77 -2.27 -2.73 31.93
N ALA A 78 -2.84 -3.69 31.19
CA ALA A 78 -2.12 -4.82 30.63
C ALA A 78 -1.04 -4.38 29.64
N LEU A 79 -1.34 -3.43 28.74
CA LEU A 79 -0.37 -2.86 27.80
C LEU A 79 0.79 -2.18 28.54
N LYS A 80 0.51 -1.42 29.59
CA LYS A 80 1.53 -0.80 30.43
C LYS A 80 2.42 -1.85 31.15
N SER A 81 1.82 -2.91 31.68
CA SER A 81 2.55 -4.02 32.32
C SER A 81 3.45 -4.75 31.31
N ALA A 82 3.01 -4.89 30.06
CA ALA A 82 3.78 -5.43 28.97
C ALA A 82 4.81 -4.44 28.38
N LYS A 83 4.96 -3.25 28.98
CA LYS A 83 5.90 -2.20 28.56
C LYS A 83 5.69 -1.71 27.13
N ILE A 84 4.46 -1.72 26.63
CA ILE A 84 4.13 -1.11 25.35
C ILE A 84 4.11 0.41 25.51
N ASP A 85 4.90 1.09 24.67
CA ASP A 85 4.97 2.55 24.68
C ASP A 85 3.62 3.19 24.33
N THR A 86 3.29 4.30 24.98
CA THR A 86 2.04 5.03 24.71
C THR A 86 1.91 5.49 23.25
N LYS A 87 3.04 5.83 22.59
CA LYS A 87 3.07 6.19 21.18
C LYS A 87 2.67 5.06 20.22
N ASP A 88 2.79 3.81 20.70
CA ASP A 88 2.46 2.60 19.96
C ASP A 88 1.02 2.12 20.22
N ILE A 89 0.25 2.90 20.99
CA ILE A 89 -1.15 2.61 21.33
C ILE A 89 -2.02 3.73 20.78
N ALA A 90 -2.75 3.46 19.70
CA ALA A 90 -3.74 4.39 19.17
C ALA A 90 -5.15 3.96 19.55
N THR A 91 -5.92 4.88 20.16
CA THR A 91 -7.37 4.73 20.33
C THR A 91 -8.03 5.34 19.11
N GLN A 92 -8.77 4.55 18.34
CA GLN A 92 -9.31 5.00 17.06
C GLN A 92 -10.69 5.63 17.20
N SER A 93 -11.61 4.94 17.85
CA SER A 93 -13.00 5.40 17.98
C SER A 93 -13.61 4.97 19.31
N VAL A 94 -14.51 5.82 19.82
CA VAL A 94 -15.42 5.49 20.91
C VAL A 94 -16.82 5.72 20.35
N THR A 95 -17.65 4.69 20.37
CA THR A 95 -19.01 4.76 19.84
C THR A 95 -20.00 4.17 20.84
N VAL A 96 -21.23 4.63 20.77
CA VAL A 96 -22.36 4.00 21.46
C VAL A 96 -23.58 4.09 20.54
N TYR A 97 -24.33 3.00 20.44
CA TYR A 97 -25.54 2.94 19.65
C TYR A 97 -26.54 1.96 20.23
N PRO A 98 -27.85 2.17 19.97
CA PRO A 98 -28.90 1.27 20.43
C PRO A 98 -28.78 -0.08 19.73
N GLU A 99 -29.09 -1.16 20.45
CA GLU A 99 -29.12 -2.53 19.95
C GLU A 99 -30.57 -3.02 19.93
N TYR A 100 -30.99 -3.55 18.79
CA TYR A 100 -32.36 -4.03 18.59
C TYR A 100 -32.37 -5.53 18.29
N LYS A 101 -33.35 -6.21 18.81
CA LYS A 101 -33.73 -7.55 18.40
C LYS A 101 -34.87 -7.45 17.39
N TYR A 102 -34.67 -8.03 16.21
CA TYR A 102 -35.68 -8.11 15.18
C TYR A 102 -36.50 -9.40 15.35
N THR A 103 -37.80 -9.30 15.18
CA THR A 103 -38.74 -10.43 15.24
C THR A 103 -39.13 -10.88 13.85
N ALA A 104 -39.57 -12.14 13.69
CA ALA A 104 -39.91 -12.73 12.38
C ALA A 104 -41.10 -12.04 11.68
N ASP A 105 -41.95 -11.34 12.43
CA ASP A 105 -43.08 -10.54 11.96
C ASP A 105 -42.73 -9.12 11.53
N GLY A 106 -41.41 -8.81 11.47
CA GLY A 106 -40.89 -7.51 11.02
C GLY A 106 -40.87 -6.43 12.12
N GLY A 107 -41.19 -6.77 13.38
CA GLY A 107 -41.06 -5.88 14.52
C GLY A 107 -39.61 -5.75 15.00
N SER A 108 -39.33 -4.68 15.74
CA SER A 108 -38.03 -4.51 16.41
C SER A 108 -38.23 -4.04 17.86
N THR A 109 -37.46 -4.64 18.77
CA THR A 109 -37.48 -4.28 20.20
C THR A 109 -36.09 -3.84 20.62
N LEU A 110 -35.98 -2.70 21.28
CA LEU A 110 -34.72 -2.22 21.86
C LEU A 110 -34.28 -3.18 22.98
N THR A 111 -33.10 -3.76 22.84
CA THR A 111 -32.53 -4.69 23.82
C THR A 111 -31.50 -4.03 24.75
N GLY A 112 -31.00 -2.86 24.35
CA GLY A 112 -30.02 -2.12 25.14
C GLY A 112 -29.18 -1.17 24.28
N TYR A 113 -28.02 -0.82 24.79
CA TYR A 113 -27.04 0.04 24.11
C TYR A 113 -25.69 -0.66 24.13
N ARG A 114 -25.01 -0.64 22.97
CA ARG A 114 -23.66 -1.17 22.83
C ARG A 114 -22.66 -0.02 22.80
N GLY A 115 -21.74 -0.01 23.79
CA GLY A 115 -20.55 0.81 23.76
C GLY A 115 -19.41 0.06 23.11
N SER A 116 -18.56 0.76 22.35
CA SER A 116 -17.36 0.16 21.72
C SER A 116 -16.19 1.15 21.75
N GLN A 117 -14.99 0.64 21.98
CA GLN A 117 -13.74 1.39 21.90
C GLN A 117 -12.68 0.55 21.20
N SER A 118 -12.16 1.04 20.07
CA SER A 118 -11.17 0.33 19.27
C SER A 118 -9.75 0.81 19.56
N PHE A 119 -8.80 -0.13 19.53
CA PHE A 119 -7.38 0.08 19.71
C PHE A 119 -6.60 -0.48 18.54
N THR A 120 -5.56 0.24 18.13
CA THR A 120 -4.48 -0.29 17.30
C THR A 120 -3.20 -0.23 18.12
N ILE A 121 -2.54 -1.36 18.27
CA ILE A 121 -1.38 -1.55 19.12
C ILE A 121 -0.23 -2.03 18.24
N ILE A 122 0.93 -1.37 18.33
CA ILE A 122 2.15 -1.77 17.66
C ILE A 122 3.07 -2.48 18.64
N VAL A 123 3.35 -3.74 18.37
CA VAL A 123 4.31 -4.55 19.14
C VAL A 123 5.60 -4.59 18.35
N ARG A 124 6.65 -3.92 18.87
CA ARG A 124 7.94 -3.77 18.18
C ARG A 124 8.82 -5.01 18.23
N ALA A 125 8.51 -5.96 19.10
CA ALA A 125 9.16 -7.26 19.20
C ALA A 125 8.13 -8.33 18.77
N ALA A 126 8.23 -8.81 17.54
CA ALA A 126 7.23 -9.70 16.95
C ALA A 126 7.03 -11.00 17.74
N ASP A 127 8.08 -11.50 18.37
CA ASP A 127 8.08 -12.70 19.23
C ASP A 127 7.25 -12.57 20.50
N THR A 128 7.06 -11.34 21.01
CA THR A 128 6.27 -11.08 22.22
C THR A 128 4.77 -10.88 21.96
N ALA A 129 4.36 -10.84 20.69
CA ALA A 129 2.98 -10.52 20.33
C ALA A 129 1.97 -11.57 20.84
N GLY A 130 2.33 -12.85 20.83
CA GLY A 130 1.46 -13.93 21.33
C GLY A 130 1.14 -13.75 22.80
N SER A 131 2.16 -13.62 23.64
CA SER A 131 1.98 -13.43 25.09
C SER A 131 1.23 -12.13 25.43
N LEU A 132 1.40 -11.09 24.62
CA LEU A 132 0.62 -9.87 24.77
C LEU A 132 -0.86 -10.09 24.46
N VAL A 133 -1.20 -10.82 23.40
CA VAL A 133 -2.60 -11.16 23.07
C VAL A 133 -3.24 -11.91 24.24
N ASP A 134 -2.56 -12.90 24.81
CA ASP A 134 -3.07 -13.65 25.98
C ASP A 134 -3.31 -12.74 27.19
N ALA A 135 -2.37 -11.82 27.46
CA ALA A 135 -2.50 -10.84 28.54
C ALA A 135 -3.69 -9.88 28.32
N LEU A 136 -3.91 -9.45 27.08
CA LEU A 136 -5.03 -8.58 26.71
C LEU A 136 -6.38 -9.29 26.87
N VAL A 137 -6.48 -10.54 26.40
CA VAL A 137 -7.69 -11.35 26.54
C VAL A 137 -8.00 -11.60 28.02
N THR A 138 -6.98 -11.93 28.81
CA THR A 138 -7.14 -12.10 30.26
C THR A 138 -7.63 -10.82 30.95
N ALA A 139 -7.09 -9.66 30.58
CA ALA A 139 -7.45 -8.39 31.18
C ALA A 139 -8.83 -7.88 30.76
N GLY A 140 -9.19 -8.08 29.49
CA GLY A 140 -10.43 -7.58 28.90
C GLY A 140 -11.61 -8.53 29.07
N GLY A 141 -11.34 -9.83 29.28
CA GLY A 141 -12.36 -10.89 29.39
C GLY A 141 -13.27 -10.93 28.15
N ASP A 142 -14.51 -11.31 28.37
CA ASP A 142 -15.54 -11.45 27.33
C ASP A 142 -15.90 -10.13 26.62
N ASN A 143 -15.51 -9.00 27.22
CA ASN A 143 -15.76 -7.67 26.68
C ASN A 143 -14.64 -7.18 25.74
N LEU A 144 -13.59 -7.99 25.51
CA LEU A 144 -12.51 -7.66 24.59
C LEU A 144 -12.50 -8.61 23.38
N GLN A 145 -12.55 -8.05 22.21
CA GLN A 145 -12.41 -8.78 20.95
C GLN A 145 -11.06 -8.44 20.31
N ILE A 146 -10.27 -9.45 19.97
CA ILE A 146 -9.07 -9.30 19.15
C ILE A 146 -9.48 -9.45 17.68
N ASN A 147 -9.42 -8.37 16.91
CA ASN A 147 -9.85 -8.33 15.52
C ASN A 147 -8.77 -8.79 14.55
N GLY A 148 -7.54 -8.96 15.04
CA GLY A 148 -6.42 -9.49 14.27
C GLY A 148 -5.07 -9.07 14.81
N ALA A 149 -4.07 -9.89 14.51
CA ALA A 149 -2.66 -9.62 14.74
C ALA A 149 -1.91 -9.81 13.41
N THR A 150 -1.39 -8.73 12.85
CA THR A 150 -0.76 -8.73 11.53
C THR A 150 0.71 -8.39 11.66
N PRO A 151 1.62 -9.32 11.34
CA PRO A 151 3.05 -9.04 11.26
C PRO A 151 3.36 -8.03 10.17
N PHE A 152 4.32 -7.14 10.40
CA PHE A 152 4.80 -6.18 9.41
C PHE A 152 6.25 -5.78 9.69
N VAL A 153 6.84 -5.06 8.76
CA VAL A 153 8.18 -4.48 8.92
C VAL A 153 8.02 -3.04 9.38
N LEU A 154 8.57 -2.70 10.53
CA LEU A 154 8.42 -1.39 11.16
C LEU A 154 9.08 -0.29 10.33
N ASP A 155 10.31 -0.54 9.86
CA ASP A 155 11.02 0.35 8.93
C ASP A 155 11.33 -0.38 7.62
N SER A 156 10.53 -0.12 6.61
CA SER A 156 10.68 -0.72 5.28
C SER A 156 11.65 0.02 4.36
N THR A 157 12.32 1.08 4.80
CA THR A 157 13.16 1.95 3.96
C THR A 157 14.22 1.16 3.21
N LYS A 158 15.03 0.37 3.91
CA LYS A 158 16.10 -0.44 3.30
C LYS A 158 15.57 -1.52 2.35
N SER A 159 14.46 -2.15 2.70
CA SER A 159 13.84 -3.19 1.87
C SER A 159 13.22 -2.62 0.61
N LEU A 160 12.60 -1.44 0.68
CA LEU A 160 12.09 -0.72 -0.49
C LEU A 160 13.23 -0.28 -1.41
N GLU A 161 14.34 0.23 -0.87
CA GLU A 161 15.52 0.59 -1.65
C GLU A 161 16.09 -0.63 -2.38
N ALA A 162 16.24 -1.76 -1.71
CA ALA A 162 16.69 -3.01 -2.31
C ALA A 162 15.72 -3.52 -3.39
N ALA A 163 14.41 -3.40 -3.18
CA ALA A 163 13.40 -3.75 -4.16
C ALA A 163 13.49 -2.85 -5.41
N ARG A 164 13.67 -1.52 -5.24
CA ARG A 164 13.92 -0.60 -6.36
C ARG A 164 15.16 -0.95 -7.15
N ALA A 165 16.26 -1.26 -6.46
CA ALA A 165 17.50 -1.71 -7.10
C ALA A 165 17.28 -2.99 -7.92
N ALA A 166 16.54 -3.95 -7.39
CA ALA A 166 16.18 -5.18 -8.11
C ALA A 166 15.31 -4.90 -9.33
N ALA A 167 14.31 -4.01 -9.23
CA ALA A 167 13.46 -3.61 -10.33
C ALA A 167 14.26 -2.95 -11.46
N VAL A 168 15.14 -2.01 -11.13
CA VAL A 168 16.00 -1.32 -12.12
C VAL A 168 16.95 -2.31 -12.80
N LYS A 169 17.55 -3.23 -12.04
CA LYS A 169 18.40 -4.28 -12.61
C LYS A 169 17.63 -5.15 -13.60
N SER A 170 16.44 -5.58 -13.24
CA SER A 170 15.55 -6.37 -14.09
C SER A 170 15.14 -5.62 -15.35
N ALA A 171 14.75 -4.33 -15.24
CA ALA A 171 14.40 -3.49 -16.37
C ALA A 171 15.57 -3.33 -17.36
N LYS A 172 16.77 -3.02 -16.85
CA LYS A 172 17.99 -2.90 -17.67
C LYS A 172 18.32 -4.20 -18.40
N SER A 173 18.25 -5.34 -17.73
CA SER A 173 18.48 -6.65 -18.32
C SER A 173 17.47 -6.96 -19.44
N LYS A 174 16.19 -6.68 -19.20
CA LYS A 174 15.12 -6.85 -20.20
C LYS A 174 15.33 -5.95 -21.41
N ALA A 175 15.65 -4.67 -21.22
CA ALA A 175 15.92 -3.72 -22.30
C ALA A 175 17.14 -4.14 -23.12
N ALA A 176 18.22 -4.58 -22.49
CA ALA A 176 19.41 -5.09 -23.17
C ALA A 176 19.12 -6.34 -24.00
N SER A 177 18.31 -7.26 -23.49
CA SER A 177 17.88 -8.45 -24.22
C SER A 177 17.10 -8.07 -25.48
N TYR A 178 16.14 -7.15 -25.40
CA TYR A 178 15.40 -6.69 -26.59
C TYR A 178 16.31 -5.98 -27.60
N ALA A 179 17.21 -5.11 -27.14
CA ALA A 179 18.17 -4.47 -28.04
C ALA A 179 18.99 -5.50 -28.82
N LYS A 180 19.50 -6.52 -28.13
CA LYS A 180 20.25 -7.63 -28.75
C LYS A 180 19.41 -8.39 -29.78
N LEU A 181 18.18 -8.76 -29.45
CA LEU A 181 17.27 -9.47 -30.36
C LEU A 181 16.95 -8.67 -31.64
N MET A 182 16.91 -7.34 -31.52
CA MET A 182 16.66 -6.44 -32.66
C MET A 182 17.94 -6.02 -33.39
N GLY A 183 19.11 -6.56 -33.05
CA GLY A 183 20.39 -6.16 -33.65
C GLY A 183 20.78 -4.70 -33.35
N ALA A 184 20.23 -4.11 -32.31
CA ALA A 184 20.45 -2.72 -31.92
C ALA A 184 21.37 -2.61 -30.68
N LYS A 185 21.99 -1.44 -30.49
CA LYS A 185 22.69 -1.11 -29.25
C LYS A 185 21.77 -0.34 -28.31
N LEU A 186 21.74 -0.73 -27.04
CA LEU A 186 21.00 0.00 -26.02
C LEU A 186 21.67 1.36 -25.74
N GLY A 187 20.89 2.43 -25.82
CA GLY A 187 21.33 3.81 -25.58
C GLY A 187 21.18 4.20 -24.09
N LYS A 188 21.15 5.52 -23.86
CA LYS A 188 20.89 6.12 -22.56
C LYS A 188 19.43 5.93 -22.13
N VAL A 189 19.16 5.97 -20.84
CA VAL A 189 17.81 6.02 -20.30
C VAL A 189 17.19 7.37 -20.62
N ASN A 190 16.03 7.38 -21.27
CA ASN A 190 15.31 8.61 -21.59
C ASN A 190 14.47 9.08 -20.39
N TYR A 191 13.74 8.16 -19.77
CA TYR A 191 12.92 8.42 -18.58
C TYR A 191 12.79 7.16 -17.74
N LEU A 192 12.49 7.35 -16.48
CA LEU A 192 12.14 6.31 -15.53
C LEU A 192 10.91 6.77 -14.76
N VAL A 193 9.91 5.92 -14.69
CA VAL A 193 8.70 6.16 -13.91
C VAL A 193 8.58 5.05 -12.88
N GLU A 194 8.44 5.42 -11.60
CA GLU A 194 8.10 4.50 -10.54
C GLU A 194 6.59 4.58 -10.28
N ASN A 195 5.89 3.49 -10.57
CA ASN A 195 4.52 3.31 -10.13
C ASN A 195 4.58 2.59 -8.78
N SER A 196 4.18 3.26 -7.71
CA SER A 196 4.09 2.65 -6.39
C SER A 196 3.05 1.53 -6.45
N ALA A 197 3.51 0.29 -6.56
CA ALA A 197 2.65 -0.85 -6.33
C ALA A 197 2.26 -0.87 -4.83
N PRO A 198 1.02 -1.24 -4.48
CA PRO A 198 0.68 -1.50 -3.10
C PRO A 198 1.67 -2.54 -2.57
N THR A 199 2.27 -2.26 -1.42
CA THR A 199 3.15 -3.19 -0.72
C THR A 199 2.29 -4.35 -0.22
N ASN A 200 2.06 -5.35 -1.06
CA ASN A 200 1.46 -6.59 -0.64
C ASN A 200 2.51 -7.33 0.19
N TYR A 201 2.43 -7.13 1.49
CA TYR A 201 3.20 -7.87 2.45
C TYR A 201 2.59 -9.29 2.55
N THR A 202 3.23 -10.27 1.95
CA THR A 202 2.92 -11.68 2.21
C THR A 202 3.87 -12.13 3.34
N PRO A 203 3.37 -12.37 4.56
CA PRO A 203 4.21 -12.89 5.63
C PRO A 203 4.85 -14.19 5.17
N VAL A 204 6.16 -14.26 5.18
CA VAL A 204 6.84 -15.55 5.09
C VAL A 204 6.67 -16.17 6.47
N MET A 205 5.68 -17.05 6.62
CA MET A 205 5.59 -17.90 7.80
C MET A 205 6.91 -18.64 7.89
N ALA A 206 7.67 -18.43 8.97
CA ALA A 206 8.75 -19.33 9.31
C ALA A 206 8.11 -20.71 9.45
N VAL A 207 8.41 -21.60 8.52
CA VAL A 207 8.02 -22.99 8.65
C VAL A 207 8.81 -23.49 9.86
N ALA A 208 8.15 -23.56 11.00
CA ALA A 208 8.67 -24.31 12.13
C ALA A 208 8.93 -25.72 11.59
N LYS A 209 10.20 -26.10 11.59
CA LYS A 209 10.60 -27.46 11.24
C LYS A 209 9.94 -28.36 12.28
N ALA A 210 8.81 -28.94 11.90
CA ALA A 210 8.20 -29.99 12.72
C ALA A 210 9.18 -31.15 12.67
N GLU A 211 9.96 -31.32 13.73
CA GLU A 211 10.58 -32.60 14.02
C GLU A 211 9.44 -33.56 14.32
N SER A 212 9.07 -34.34 13.31
CA SER A 212 8.19 -35.49 13.51
C SER A 212 9.02 -36.59 14.15
N ASP A 213 8.98 -36.70 15.48
CA ASP A 213 9.26 -37.95 16.15
C ASP A 213 8.16 -38.96 15.78
N ALA A 214 8.35 -39.65 14.67
CA ALA A 214 7.56 -40.81 14.33
C ALA A 214 8.09 -41.99 15.15
N THR A 215 7.53 -42.21 16.31
CA THR A 215 7.67 -43.48 17.00
C THR A 215 6.91 -44.55 16.21
N VAL A 216 7.63 -45.38 15.48
CA VAL A 216 7.11 -46.60 14.87
C VAL A 216 7.08 -47.68 15.96
N ILE A 217 5.90 -48.22 16.25
CA ILE A 217 5.73 -49.48 16.93
C ILE A 217 5.39 -50.54 15.88
#